data_420c3931c08b88c0222aaa0f88b5fef7
#
_entry.id   420c3931c08b88c0222aaa0f88b5fef7
#
_cell.length_a   1.000
_cell.length_b   1.000
_cell.length_c   1.000
_cell.angle_alpha   90.00
_cell.angle_beta   90.00
_cell.angle_gamma   90.00
#
_symmetry.space_group_name_H-M   'P 1'
#
loop_
_entity.id
_entity.type
_entity.pdbx_description
1 polymer ?
#
loop_
_entity_poly.entity_id
_entity_poly.type
_entity_poly.pdbx_seq_one_letter_code
_entity_poly.pdbx_strand_id
1 'polypeptide(L)'
;MPRRSPAPSLLLPLLLSAPLLGQDSELPLGLNLPTADHLQGWQPAIRFTHRFAEPARGNSKDFYGLDGGNFAGLGFDLGIAAVPGLNAQVYRTSDGKTVVLALQEQLLDRPHVRLAIRGERFDETIKRATYTFGTVGVTGAALQLPAEFVAGPVTFSLVPTWLSRTTTQDRALFTAGAGLRWRIVEGQSILAEYYPRPARLDSTAYEQGFALGYRFQTKGHRFTLLATNVQGTTAHQVLGGDSAGGPRSPGQWALGFNLVRIF
;
A
#
# COMPACT_ATOMS: atom_id res chain seq x y z
N MET A 1 19.62 -45.66 38.50
CA MET A 1 20.27 -44.51 37.85
C MET A 1 19.61 -44.30 36.49
N PRO A 2 18.81 -43.25 36.26
CA PRO A 2 18.21 -42.98 34.97
C PRO A 2 19.16 -42.15 34.10
N ARG A 3 19.38 -42.60 32.86
CA ARG A 3 20.16 -41.91 31.83
C ARG A 3 19.39 -40.67 31.34
N ARG A 4 20.01 -39.49 31.44
CA ARG A 4 19.56 -38.25 30.83
C ARG A 4 19.88 -38.26 29.32
N SER A 5 18.87 -38.12 28.47
CA SER A 5 19.05 -37.83 27.06
C SER A 5 19.52 -36.39 26.87
N PRO A 6 20.46 -36.09 25.96
CA PRO A 6 20.79 -34.71 25.60
C PRO A 6 19.71 -34.15 24.67
N ALA A 7 19.29 -32.90 24.95
CA ALA A 7 18.42 -32.14 24.12
C ALA A 7 19.12 -31.72 22.81
N PRO A 8 18.42 -31.65 21.68
CA PRO A 8 18.99 -31.18 20.42
C PRO A 8 18.96 -29.62 20.36
N SER A 9 20.08 -29.03 20.69
CA SER A 9 20.35 -27.61 20.48
C SER A 9 21.22 -27.45 19.22
N LEU A 10 20.61 -27.44 18.02
CA LEU A 10 21.34 -27.17 16.77
C LEU A 10 20.40 -26.94 15.59
N LEU A 11 19.67 -25.80 15.57
CA LEU A 11 18.96 -25.38 14.36
C LEU A 11 18.89 -23.86 14.15
N LEU A 12 19.75 -23.07 14.78
CA LEU A 12 19.68 -21.60 14.65
C LEU A 12 20.77 -20.89 13.82
N PRO A 13 21.83 -21.49 13.27
CA PRO A 13 22.79 -20.74 12.45
C PRO A 13 22.63 -20.86 10.93
N LEU A 14 21.61 -21.55 10.40
CA LEU A 14 21.53 -21.77 8.94
C LEU A 14 20.74 -20.70 8.17
N LEU A 15 20.22 -19.67 8.81
CA LEU A 15 19.42 -18.60 8.15
C LEU A 15 20.19 -17.31 7.83
N LEU A 16 21.49 -17.25 8.10
CA LEU A 16 22.26 -16.01 7.98
C LEU A 16 23.17 -15.89 6.74
N SER A 17 23.11 -16.83 5.81
CA SER A 17 23.92 -16.81 4.59
C SER A 17 23.10 -16.98 3.32
N ALA A 18 21.95 -16.26 3.19
CA ALA A 18 21.38 -16.09 1.86
C ALA A 18 22.24 -15.06 1.10
N PRO A 19 22.75 -15.39 -0.11
CA PRO A 19 23.45 -14.40 -0.92
C PRO A 19 22.52 -13.22 -1.17
N LEU A 20 23.06 -12.00 -1.07
CA LEU A 20 22.45 -10.78 -1.60
C LEU A 20 22.35 -10.94 -3.13
N LEU A 21 21.36 -11.70 -3.57
CA LEU A 21 20.97 -11.73 -4.97
C LEU A 21 20.47 -10.34 -5.33
N GLY A 22 20.92 -9.85 -6.48
CA GLY A 22 20.78 -8.50 -6.97
C GLY A 22 19.40 -7.93 -6.71
N GLN A 23 19.36 -6.66 -6.31
CA GLN A 23 18.11 -5.92 -6.10
C GLN A 23 17.32 -5.96 -7.40
N ASP A 24 16.34 -6.87 -7.44
CA ASP A 24 15.34 -6.81 -8.49
C ASP A 24 14.63 -5.46 -8.36
N SER A 25 14.64 -4.71 -9.46
CA SER A 25 13.86 -3.49 -9.61
C SER A 25 12.47 -3.67 -9.02
N GLU A 26 12.12 -2.89 -8.01
CA GLU A 26 10.87 -3.02 -7.30
C GLU A 26 9.97 -1.80 -7.55
N LEU A 27 8.69 -2.06 -7.90
CA LEU A 27 7.69 -0.99 -7.92
C LEU A 27 7.56 -0.41 -6.51
N PRO A 28 7.58 0.93 -6.36
CA PRO A 28 7.48 1.58 -5.05
C PRO A 28 6.07 1.46 -4.44
N LEU A 29 5.63 0.23 -4.17
CA LEU A 29 4.30 -0.07 -3.62
C LEU A 29 4.31 -1.28 -2.69
N GLY A 30 3.85 -1.07 -1.45
CA GLY A 30 3.46 -2.11 -0.50
C GLY A 30 2.12 -2.75 -0.85
N LEU A 31 1.16 -2.76 0.06
CA LEU A 31 -0.25 -3.09 -0.21
C LEU A 31 -1.00 -1.85 -0.74
N ASN A 32 -0.91 -0.73 -0.02
CA ASN A 32 -1.43 0.57 -0.37
C ASN A 32 -0.42 1.71 -0.13
N LEU A 33 0.55 1.51 0.80
CA LEU A 33 1.57 2.51 1.09
C LEU A 33 2.68 2.49 0.03
N PRO A 34 3.25 3.65 -0.32
CA PRO A 34 4.48 3.68 -1.10
C PRO A 34 5.64 3.11 -0.28
N THR A 35 6.57 2.46 -0.98
CA THR A 35 7.85 2.01 -0.43
C THR A 35 8.98 2.90 -0.91
N ALA A 36 10.18 2.75 -0.34
CA ALA A 36 11.36 3.46 -0.82
C ALA A 36 12.04 2.79 -2.04
N ASP A 37 11.43 1.77 -2.61
CA ASP A 37 11.89 1.11 -3.83
C ASP A 37 11.72 2.02 -5.06
N HIS A 38 12.38 1.68 -6.18
CA HIS A 38 12.27 2.39 -7.44
C HIS A 38 12.35 1.45 -8.64
N LEU A 39 11.80 1.87 -9.76
CA LEU A 39 12.04 1.26 -11.07
C LEU A 39 13.37 1.77 -11.64
N GLN A 40 14.04 0.95 -12.42
CA GLN A 40 15.23 1.38 -13.16
C GLN A 40 14.86 2.35 -14.27
N GLY A 41 15.84 3.09 -14.78
CA GLY A 41 15.63 4.08 -15.82
C GLY A 41 14.98 3.49 -17.08
N TRP A 42 13.92 4.15 -17.57
CA TRP A 42 13.07 3.73 -18.70
C TRP A 42 12.36 2.39 -18.52
N GLN A 43 12.33 1.85 -17.30
CA GLN A 43 11.56 0.65 -17.01
C GLN A 43 10.10 1.00 -16.75
N PRO A 44 9.16 0.55 -17.62
CA PRO A 44 7.75 0.77 -17.41
C PRO A 44 7.15 -0.34 -16.54
N ALA A 45 6.09 0.01 -15.81
CA ALA A 45 5.25 -0.95 -15.12
C ALA A 45 3.78 -0.59 -15.26
N ILE A 46 2.93 -1.62 -15.29
CA ILE A 46 1.49 -1.49 -15.21
C ILE A 46 1.03 -2.08 -13.89
N ARG A 47 0.16 -1.35 -13.20
CA ARG A 47 -0.42 -1.76 -11.93
C ARG A 47 -1.93 -1.80 -12.04
N PHE A 48 -2.52 -2.90 -11.60
CA PHE A 48 -3.95 -3.04 -11.39
C PHE A 48 -4.22 -3.34 -9.94
N THR A 49 -5.14 -2.60 -9.33
CA THR A 49 -5.60 -2.84 -7.96
C THR A 49 -7.08 -3.11 -7.96
N HIS A 50 -7.52 -4.00 -7.10
CA HIS A 50 -8.93 -4.32 -6.95
C HIS A 50 -9.28 -4.52 -5.49
N ARG A 51 -10.42 -3.97 -5.05
CA ARG A 51 -10.99 -4.15 -3.72
C ARG A 51 -12.46 -4.49 -3.88
N PHE A 52 -12.90 -5.55 -3.22
CA PHE A 52 -14.31 -5.89 -3.18
C PHE A 52 -15.03 -4.96 -2.20
N ALA A 53 -16.25 -4.54 -2.56
CA ALA A 53 -16.98 -3.54 -1.80
C ALA A 53 -17.59 -4.11 -0.52
N GLU A 54 -17.96 -5.37 -0.51
CA GLU A 54 -18.59 -5.99 0.65
C GLU A 54 -17.58 -6.73 1.54
N PRO A 55 -17.81 -6.75 2.86
CA PRO A 55 -17.05 -7.58 3.75
C PRO A 55 -17.18 -9.06 3.38
N ALA A 56 -16.06 -9.79 3.45
CA ALA A 56 -16.09 -11.24 3.37
C ALA A 56 -16.86 -11.78 4.61
N ARG A 57 -17.97 -12.46 4.38
CA ARG A 57 -18.81 -13.04 5.44
C ARG A 57 -18.73 -14.56 5.41
N GLY A 58 -19.01 -15.18 6.57
CA GLY A 58 -18.92 -16.63 6.72
C GLY A 58 -20.03 -17.45 6.06
N ASN A 59 -21.01 -16.82 5.39
CA ASN A 59 -22.05 -17.53 4.67
C ASN A 59 -21.66 -17.73 3.19
N SER A 60 -22.24 -18.75 2.55
CA SER A 60 -21.89 -19.13 1.18
C SER A 60 -22.23 -18.09 0.11
N LYS A 61 -23.15 -17.17 0.39
CA LYS A 61 -23.56 -16.11 -0.55
C LYS A 61 -22.58 -14.93 -0.53
N ASP A 62 -22.02 -14.61 0.65
CA ASP A 62 -21.19 -13.42 0.85
C ASP A 62 -19.72 -13.80 1.12
N PHE A 63 -19.32 -15.06 0.86
CA PHE A 63 -18.01 -15.60 1.24
C PHE A 63 -16.84 -14.77 0.70
N TYR A 64 -16.98 -14.19 -0.50
CA TYR A 64 -15.94 -13.38 -1.12
C TYR A 64 -16.27 -11.88 -1.14
N GLY A 65 -17.44 -11.46 -0.66
CA GLY A 65 -17.87 -10.06 -0.74
C GLY A 65 -18.04 -9.56 -2.17
N LEU A 66 -18.48 -10.42 -3.09
CA LEU A 66 -18.52 -10.12 -4.53
C LEU A 66 -19.75 -9.35 -4.96
N ASP A 67 -20.85 -9.38 -4.18
CA ASP A 67 -22.16 -8.89 -4.62
C ASP A 67 -22.30 -7.35 -4.53
N GLY A 68 -21.46 -6.68 -3.76
CA GLY A 68 -21.54 -5.23 -3.48
C GLY A 68 -20.81 -4.32 -4.48
N GLY A 69 -20.37 -4.85 -5.60
CA GLY A 69 -19.56 -4.10 -6.54
C GLY A 69 -18.05 -4.10 -6.17
N ASN A 70 -17.30 -3.20 -6.77
CA ASN A 70 -15.85 -3.20 -6.58
C ASN A 70 -15.23 -1.81 -6.76
N PHE A 71 -14.04 -1.65 -6.20
CA PHE A 71 -13.15 -0.52 -6.41
C PHE A 71 -11.93 -1.01 -7.19
N ALA A 72 -11.77 -0.52 -8.41
CA ALA A 72 -10.65 -0.90 -9.29
C ALA A 72 -9.78 0.32 -9.60
N GLY A 73 -8.48 0.09 -9.70
CA GLY A 73 -7.52 1.12 -10.09
C GLY A 73 -6.53 0.59 -11.11
N LEU A 74 -6.15 1.47 -12.04
CA LEU A 74 -5.14 1.22 -13.06
C LEU A 74 -4.06 2.28 -12.96
N GLY A 75 -2.80 1.86 -12.93
CA GLY A 75 -1.64 2.73 -12.86
C GLY A 75 -0.60 2.38 -13.93
N PHE A 76 0.10 3.43 -14.36
CA PHE A 76 1.29 3.36 -15.19
C PHE A 76 2.42 4.02 -14.43
N ASP A 77 3.51 3.30 -14.26
CA ASP A 77 4.69 3.74 -13.55
C ASP A 77 5.89 3.68 -14.52
N LEU A 78 6.81 4.62 -14.42
CA LEU A 78 7.99 4.71 -15.27
C LEU A 78 9.20 5.20 -14.47
N GLY A 79 10.29 4.44 -14.51
CA GLY A 79 11.58 4.92 -14.05
C GLY A 79 12.17 5.96 -15.01
N ILE A 80 12.73 7.05 -14.49
CA ILE A 80 13.27 8.14 -15.31
C ILE A 80 14.79 8.01 -15.38
N ALA A 81 15.32 7.62 -16.54
CA ALA A 81 16.77 7.37 -16.67
C ALA A 81 17.65 8.61 -16.46
N ALA A 82 17.12 9.80 -16.73
CA ALA A 82 17.89 11.04 -16.55
C ALA A 82 18.21 11.35 -15.08
N VAL A 83 17.43 10.80 -14.14
CA VAL A 83 17.63 10.98 -12.70
C VAL A 83 17.52 9.62 -12.05
N PRO A 84 18.63 8.99 -11.65
CA PRO A 84 18.62 7.70 -10.99
C PRO A 84 17.74 7.71 -9.72
N GLY A 85 16.85 6.72 -9.59
CA GLY A 85 15.92 6.64 -8.46
C GLY A 85 14.62 7.44 -8.62
N LEU A 86 14.49 8.24 -9.69
CA LEU A 86 13.25 8.97 -9.97
C LEU A 86 12.23 8.11 -10.72
N ASN A 87 11.01 8.11 -10.22
CA ASN A 87 9.86 7.44 -10.84
C ASN A 87 8.72 8.44 -11.05
N ALA A 88 8.05 8.32 -12.20
CA ALA A 88 6.80 9.01 -12.47
C ALA A 88 5.65 8.02 -12.49
N GLN A 89 4.47 8.46 -12.06
CA GLN A 89 3.27 7.63 -11.99
C GLN A 89 2.04 8.42 -12.41
N VAL A 90 1.19 7.73 -13.16
CA VAL A 90 -0.22 8.11 -13.37
C VAL A 90 -1.07 6.95 -12.86
N TYR A 91 -2.01 7.24 -11.98
CA TYR A 91 -2.90 6.24 -11.42
C TYR A 91 -4.33 6.75 -11.42
N ARG A 92 -5.27 5.90 -11.81
CA ARG A 92 -6.70 6.20 -11.77
C ARG A 92 -7.44 5.08 -11.05
N THR A 93 -8.31 5.45 -10.11
CA THR A 93 -9.23 4.51 -9.44
C THR A 93 -10.69 4.84 -9.74
N SER A 94 -11.56 3.84 -9.68
CA SER A 94 -13.01 4.01 -9.78
C SER A 94 -13.60 4.70 -8.55
N ASP A 95 -12.97 4.56 -7.38
CA ASP A 95 -13.37 5.27 -6.16
C ASP A 95 -13.15 6.78 -6.35
N GLY A 96 -14.24 7.54 -6.25
CA GLY A 96 -14.23 8.99 -6.51
C GLY A 96 -13.79 9.35 -7.93
N LYS A 97 -13.67 8.40 -8.87
CA LYS A 97 -13.03 8.61 -10.19
C LYS A 97 -11.67 9.31 -10.06
N THR A 98 -10.96 9.02 -8.98
CA THR A 98 -9.74 9.73 -8.61
C THR A 98 -8.64 9.50 -9.63
N VAL A 99 -7.97 10.57 -10.03
CA VAL A 99 -6.73 10.55 -10.80
C VAL A 99 -5.59 11.06 -9.93
N VAL A 100 -4.49 10.32 -9.89
CA VAL A 100 -3.26 10.69 -9.15
C VAL A 100 -2.11 10.80 -10.14
N LEU A 101 -1.40 11.92 -10.07
CA LEU A 101 -0.09 12.11 -10.69
C LEU A 101 0.94 12.14 -9.57
N ALA A 102 1.98 11.34 -9.66
CA ALA A 102 3.00 11.31 -8.63
C ALA A 102 4.42 11.25 -9.21
N LEU A 103 5.34 11.83 -8.46
CA LEU A 103 6.77 11.69 -8.63
C LEU A 103 7.36 11.18 -7.33
N GLN A 104 8.27 10.21 -7.42
CA GLN A 104 9.00 9.69 -6.29
C GLN A 104 10.49 9.62 -6.62
N GLU A 105 11.31 10.11 -5.71
CA GLU A 105 12.77 10.01 -5.81
C GLU A 105 13.32 9.24 -4.62
N GLN A 106 14.19 8.27 -4.88
CA GLN A 106 14.91 7.56 -3.86
C GLN A 106 16.10 8.42 -3.39
N LEU A 107 16.05 8.84 -2.13
CA LEU A 107 17.06 9.71 -1.53
C LEU A 107 18.24 8.94 -0.92
N LEU A 108 17.98 7.74 -0.41
CA LEU A 108 18.96 6.88 0.23
C LEU A 108 18.66 5.42 -0.07
N ASP A 109 19.70 4.71 -0.51
CA ASP A 109 19.66 3.25 -0.66
C ASP A 109 20.89 2.64 0.01
N ARG A 110 20.66 2.03 1.16
CA ARG A 110 21.68 1.33 1.95
C ARG A 110 21.14 -0.04 2.36
N PRO A 111 22.00 -1.02 2.65
CA PRO A 111 21.57 -2.39 2.96
C PRO A 111 20.50 -2.50 4.06
N HIS A 112 20.51 -1.58 5.03
CA HIS A 112 19.60 -1.63 6.18
C HIS A 112 18.61 -0.46 6.24
N VAL A 113 18.81 0.59 5.43
CA VAL A 113 17.97 1.79 5.46
C VAL A 113 17.74 2.31 4.06
N ARG A 114 16.50 2.49 3.68
CA ARG A 114 16.12 3.13 2.43
C ARG A 114 15.17 4.29 2.71
N LEU A 115 15.27 5.34 1.93
CA LEU A 115 14.48 6.55 2.09
C LEU A 115 14.11 7.09 0.71
N ALA A 116 12.86 7.50 0.56
CA ALA A 116 12.40 8.20 -0.64
C ALA A 116 11.54 9.42 -0.25
N ILE A 117 11.39 10.34 -1.18
CA ILE A 117 10.41 11.42 -1.12
C ILE A 117 9.43 11.24 -2.27
N ARG A 118 8.13 11.42 -1.99
CA ARG A 118 7.07 11.28 -2.97
C ARG A 118 6.12 12.45 -2.89
N GLY A 119 5.94 13.14 -4.02
CA GLY A 119 4.93 14.15 -4.22
C GLY A 119 3.77 13.60 -5.05
N GLU A 120 2.54 13.87 -4.65
CA GLU A 120 1.33 13.50 -5.38
C GLU A 120 0.42 14.70 -5.57
N ARG A 121 -0.21 14.78 -6.73
CA ARG A 121 -1.42 15.56 -6.97
C ARG A 121 -2.56 14.59 -7.22
N PHE A 122 -3.71 14.82 -6.59
CA PHE A 122 -4.92 14.05 -6.84
C PHE A 122 -6.08 14.96 -7.22
N ASP A 123 -6.89 14.45 -8.15
CA ASP A 123 -8.16 15.03 -8.56
C ASP A 123 -9.25 13.98 -8.36
N GLU A 124 -10.22 14.24 -7.50
CA GLU A 124 -11.30 13.33 -7.14
C GLU A 124 -12.66 13.95 -7.43
N THR A 125 -13.61 13.13 -7.87
CA THR A 125 -14.98 13.55 -8.12
C THR A 125 -15.94 12.83 -7.17
N ILE A 126 -16.55 13.56 -6.25
CA ILE A 126 -17.44 13.00 -5.24
C ILE A 126 -18.89 13.29 -5.60
N LYS A 127 -19.74 12.28 -5.44
CA LYS A 127 -21.18 12.48 -5.42
C LYS A 127 -21.61 12.81 -3.98
N ARG A 128 -21.91 14.06 -3.68
CA ARG A 128 -22.52 14.43 -2.40
C ARG A 128 -24.02 14.16 -2.44
N ALA A 129 -24.44 13.23 -1.62
CA ALA A 129 -25.86 12.89 -1.46
C ALA A 129 -26.66 13.90 -0.62
N THR A 130 -26.04 14.95 -0.05
CA THR A 130 -26.61 15.62 1.12
C THR A 130 -27.43 16.87 0.83
N TYR A 131 -27.31 17.57 -0.30
CA TYR A 131 -28.12 18.81 -0.48
C TYR A 131 -28.59 19.18 -1.89
N THR A 132 -28.03 18.61 -2.91
CA THR A 132 -28.48 18.74 -4.30
C THR A 132 -27.69 17.71 -5.12
N PHE A 133 -28.32 17.12 -6.12
CA PHE A 133 -27.72 16.15 -7.04
C PHE A 133 -26.53 16.76 -7.82
N GLY A 134 -25.41 17.03 -7.14
CA GLY A 134 -24.22 17.63 -7.71
C GLY A 134 -22.96 16.80 -7.42
N THR A 135 -22.11 16.71 -8.42
CA THR A 135 -20.73 16.21 -8.26
C THR A 135 -19.84 17.37 -7.84
N VAL A 136 -19.03 17.18 -6.81
CA VAL A 136 -18.01 18.15 -6.38
C VAL A 136 -16.64 17.59 -6.73
N GLY A 137 -15.85 18.35 -7.48
CA GLY A 137 -14.44 18.06 -7.71
C GLY A 137 -13.61 18.48 -6.50
N VAL A 138 -12.71 17.61 -6.06
CA VAL A 138 -11.72 17.90 -5.02
C VAL A 138 -10.33 17.69 -5.60
N THR A 139 -9.54 18.76 -5.62
CA THR A 139 -8.12 18.70 -6.01
C THR A 139 -7.25 18.91 -4.78
N GLY A 140 -6.27 18.06 -4.58
CA GLY A 140 -5.33 18.17 -3.47
C GLY A 140 -3.95 17.65 -3.82
N ALA A 141 -3.05 17.73 -2.84
CA ALA A 141 -1.69 17.23 -2.94
C ALA A 141 -1.31 16.43 -1.69
N ALA A 142 -0.39 15.49 -1.86
CA ALA A 142 0.25 14.77 -0.77
C ALA A 142 1.76 14.88 -0.90
N LEU A 143 2.44 14.98 0.25
CA LEU A 143 3.88 14.80 0.37
C LEU A 143 4.14 13.67 1.35
N GLN A 144 4.87 12.65 0.89
CA GLN A 144 5.14 11.44 1.64
C GLN A 144 6.64 11.20 1.74
N LEU A 145 7.08 10.60 2.84
CA LEU A 145 8.47 10.27 3.08
C LEU A 145 8.59 8.76 3.42
N PRO A 146 8.52 7.88 2.42
CA PRO A 146 8.71 6.45 2.63
C PRO A 146 10.10 6.16 3.21
N ALA A 147 10.15 5.61 4.42
CA ALA A 147 11.35 5.17 5.09
C ALA A 147 11.26 3.67 5.39
N GLU A 148 12.30 2.92 5.09
CA GLU A 148 12.36 1.47 5.29
C GLU A 148 13.60 1.05 6.07
N PHE A 149 13.40 0.12 7.00
CA PHE A 149 14.46 -0.55 7.76
C PHE A 149 14.47 -2.03 7.40
N VAL A 150 15.59 -2.50 6.86
CA VAL A 150 15.77 -3.88 6.39
C VAL A 150 16.59 -4.66 7.41
N ALA A 151 15.98 -5.71 7.99
CA ALA A 151 16.60 -6.60 8.97
C ALA A 151 16.46 -8.06 8.47
N GLY A 152 17.41 -8.51 7.67
CA GLY A 152 17.38 -9.83 7.05
C GLY A 152 16.14 -10.01 6.14
N PRO A 153 15.26 -10.98 6.43
CA PRO A 153 14.08 -11.22 5.62
C PRO A 153 12.92 -10.23 5.91
N VAL A 154 13.07 -9.38 6.91
CA VAL A 154 12.01 -8.47 7.37
C VAL A 154 12.34 -7.03 6.97
N THR A 155 11.37 -6.33 6.43
CA THR A 155 11.43 -4.89 6.16
C THR A 155 10.29 -4.21 6.90
N PHE A 156 10.63 -3.22 7.71
CA PHE A 156 9.67 -2.31 8.34
C PHE A 156 9.62 -1.02 7.54
N SER A 157 8.44 -0.50 7.30
CA SER A 157 8.24 0.78 6.64
C SER A 157 7.44 1.75 7.50
N LEU A 158 7.81 3.02 7.42
CA LEU A 158 7.08 4.14 7.99
C LEU A 158 6.92 5.20 6.90
N VAL A 159 5.70 5.71 6.73
CA VAL A 159 5.38 6.68 5.67
C VAL A 159 4.70 7.90 6.28
N PRO A 160 5.46 8.83 6.90
CA PRO A 160 4.94 10.15 7.25
C PRO A 160 4.37 10.83 6.02
N THR A 161 3.18 11.39 6.16
CA THR A 161 2.41 11.95 5.06
C THR A 161 1.77 13.26 5.47
N TRP A 162 2.00 14.29 4.66
CA TRP A 162 1.24 15.52 4.67
C TRP A 162 0.24 15.51 3.52
N LEU A 163 -1.02 15.81 3.82
CA LEU A 163 -2.10 16.00 2.85
C LEU A 163 -2.53 17.46 2.88
N SER A 164 -2.61 18.12 1.73
CA SER A 164 -3.06 19.53 1.66
C SER A 164 -4.53 19.66 2.07
N ARG A 165 -5.30 18.62 1.82
CA ARG A 165 -6.72 18.46 2.15
C ARG A 165 -7.12 17.00 2.03
N THR A 166 -8.27 16.66 2.55
CA THR A 166 -8.94 15.38 2.31
C THR A 166 -10.26 15.61 1.57
N THR A 167 -10.96 14.57 1.22
CA THR A 167 -12.26 14.64 0.55
C THR A 167 -13.31 15.36 1.39
N THR A 168 -13.28 15.18 2.71
CA THR A 168 -14.27 15.72 3.65
C THR A 168 -13.80 16.99 4.35
N GLN A 169 -12.47 17.24 4.38
CA GLN A 169 -11.90 18.36 5.11
C GLN A 169 -11.03 19.25 4.22
N ASP A 170 -11.40 20.52 4.18
CA ASP A 170 -10.65 21.55 3.44
C ASP A 170 -9.51 22.14 4.29
N ARG A 171 -8.74 21.28 4.91
CA ARG A 171 -7.57 21.66 5.72
C ARG A 171 -6.47 20.61 5.62
N ALA A 172 -5.24 21.07 5.82
CA ALA A 172 -4.10 20.18 5.81
C ALA A 172 -4.12 19.18 6.99
N LEU A 173 -3.66 17.98 6.71
CA LEU A 173 -3.59 16.87 7.64
C LEU A 173 -2.18 16.27 7.64
N PHE A 174 -1.65 16.00 8.84
CA PHE A 174 -0.45 15.17 9.03
C PHE A 174 -0.85 13.81 9.58
N THR A 175 -0.35 12.76 8.98
CA THR A 175 -0.60 11.38 9.35
C THR A 175 0.63 10.51 9.03
N ALA A 176 0.60 9.25 9.36
CA ALA A 176 1.62 8.29 8.95
C ALA A 176 1.01 6.92 8.76
N GLY A 177 1.50 6.15 7.79
CA GLY A 177 1.23 4.74 7.67
C GLY A 177 2.43 3.91 8.10
N ALA A 178 2.21 2.71 8.60
CA ALA A 178 3.26 1.75 8.95
C ALA A 178 3.08 0.45 8.16
N GLY A 179 4.18 -0.19 7.78
CA GLY A 179 4.17 -1.43 7.03
C GLY A 179 5.20 -2.43 7.53
N LEU A 180 4.92 -3.69 7.27
CA LEU A 180 5.80 -4.82 7.49
C LEU A 180 5.79 -5.67 6.21
N ARG A 181 6.96 -6.06 5.72
CA ARG A 181 7.13 -7.10 4.71
C ARG A 181 8.05 -8.18 5.28
N TRP A 182 7.57 -9.40 5.31
CA TRP A 182 8.35 -10.58 5.66
C TRP A 182 8.51 -11.48 4.44
N ARG A 183 9.73 -11.56 3.91
CA ARG A 183 10.09 -12.48 2.84
C ARG A 183 10.26 -13.89 3.42
N ILE A 184 9.34 -14.79 3.09
CA ILE A 184 9.33 -16.17 3.56
C ILE A 184 10.36 -16.99 2.80
N VAL A 185 10.29 -16.90 1.48
CA VAL A 185 11.23 -17.49 0.51
C VAL A 185 11.40 -16.51 -0.65
N GLU A 186 12.28 -16.80 -1.58
CA GLU A 186 12.43 -16.02 -2.80
C GLU A 186 11.09 -15.93 -3.55
N GLY A 187 10.73 -14.72 -3.95
CA GLY A 187 9.47 -14.44 -4.64
C GLY A 187 8.19 -14.52 -3.81
N GLN A 188 8.27 -14.80 -2.49
CA GLN A 188 7.07 -14.90 -1.65
C GLN A 188 7.21 -14.09 -0.37
N SER A 189 6.20 -13.27 -0.07
CA SER A 189 6.21 -12.42 1.12
C SER A 189 4.82 -12.31 1.75
N ILE A 190 4.81 -12.16 3.08
CA ILE A 190 3.66 -11.67 3.83
C ILE A 190 3.86 -10.17 4.02
N LEU A 191 2.80 -9.40 3.82
CA LEU A 191 2.79 -7.96 4.03
C LEU A 191 1.68 -7.61 5.01
N ALA A 192 1.94 -6.66 5.89
CA ALA A 192 0.94 -6.05 6.75
C ALA A 192 1.10 -4.53 6.71
N GLU A 193 -0.01 -3.82 6.70
CA GLU A 193 -0.01 -2.36 6.78
C GLU A 193 -1.04 -1.89 7.80
N TYR A 194 -0.72 -0.81 8.47
CA TYR A 194 -1.53 -0.14 9.46
C TYR A 194 -1.66 1.34 9.13
N TYR A 195 -2.87 1.84 9.17
CA TYR A 195 -3.21 3.23 8.88
C TYR A 195 -3.90 3.81 10.10
N PRO A 196 -3.17 4.55 10.96
CA PRO A 196 -3.74 5.12 12.16
C PRO A 196 -4.79 6.16 11.79
N ARG A 197 -5.82 6.25 12.61
CA ARG A 197 -6.80 7.32 12.51
C ARG A 197 -6.11 8.66 12.75
N PRO A 198 -6.22 9.62 11.84
CA PRO A 198 -5.67 10.95 12.09
C PRO A 198 -6.36 11.63 13.28
N ALA A 199 -5.57 12.14 14.22
CA ALA A 199 -6.07 12.69 15.51
C ALA A 199 -6.99 13.92 15.37
N ARG A 200 -7.04 14.54 14.18
CA ARG A 200 -7.80 15.78 13.93
C ARG A 200 -9.05 15.58 13.05
N LEU A 201 -9.45 14.35 12.83
CA LEU A 201 -10.72 14.10 12.13
C LEU A 201 -11.88 14.28 13.13
N ASP A 202 -12.74 15.26 12.82
CA ASP A 202 -13.89 15.61 13.70
C ASP A 202 -15.02 14.56 13.66
N SER A 203 -14.87 13.50 12.88
CA SER A 203 -15.88 12.46 12.72
C SER A 203 -15.55 11.22 13.53
N THR A 204 -16.50 10.76 14.33
CA THR A 204 -16.45 9.45 15.01
C THR A 204 -16.58 8.27 14.05
N ALA A 205 -16.87 8.53 12.78
CA ALA A 205 -17.07 7.50 11.75
C ALA A 205 -15.76 6.93 11.16
N TYR A 206 -14.61 7.53 11.49
CA TYR A 206 -13.33 7.07 10.97
C TYR A 206 -12.69 6.04 11.89
N GLU A 207 -12.49 4.86 11.37
CA GLU A 207 -11.82 3.75 12.05
C GLU A 207 -10.35 3.68 11.65
N GLN A 208 -9.58 2.90 12.40
CA GLN A 208 -8.20 2.55 12.04
C GLN A 208 -8.20 1.58 10.86
N GLY A 209 -7.31 1.81 9.91
CA GLY A 209 -7.18 0.96 8.74
C GLY A 209 -6.11 -0.12 8.92
N PHE A 210 -6.38 -1.31 8.37
CA PHE A 210 -5.47 -2.44 8.34
C PHE A 210 -5.50 -3.13 6.98
N ALA A 211 -4.38 -3.67 6.58
CA ALA A 211 -4.30 -4.59 5.46
C ALA A 211 -3.30 -5.71 5.77
N LEU A 212 -3.65 -6.93 5.40
CA LEU A 212 -2.80 -8.10 5.45
C LEU A 212 -2.78 -8.75 4.07
N GLY A 213 -1.61 -9.04 3.52
CA GLY A 213 -1.49 -9.58 2.17
C GLY A 213 -0.43 -10.65 2.05
N TYR A 214 -0.62 -11.51 1.06
CA TYR A 214 0.35 -12.46 0.59
C TYR A 214 0.75 -12.12 -0.84
N ARG A 215 2.04 -11.91 -1.07
CA ARG A 215 2.62 -11.56 -2.36
C ARG A 215 3.35 -12.75 -2.95
N PHE A 216 3.02 -13.06 -4.18
CA PHE A 216 3.77 -13.97 -5.03
C PHE A 216 4.39 -13.17 -6.19
N GLN A 217 5.70 -13.31 -6.37
CA GLN A 217 6.47 -12.61 -7.38
C GLN A 217 7.16 -13.60 -8.31
N THR A 218 7.06 -13.36 -9.59
CA THR A 218 7.85 -14.02 -10.62
C THR A 218 8.66 -12.96 -11.37
N LYS A 219 9.52 -13.37 -12.30
CA LYS A 219 10.26 -12.45 -13.14
C LYS A 219 9.29 -11.51 -13.89
N GLY A 220 9.21 -10.26 -13.45
CA GLY A 220 8.40 -9.20 -14.05
C GLY A 220 6.91 -9.18 -13.64
N HIS A 221 6.39 -10.16 -12.86
CA HIS A 221 5.01 -10.10 -12.36
C HIS A 221 4.99 -10.17 -10.83
N ARG A 222 4.09 -9.38 -10.23
CA ARG A 222 3.76 -9.47 -8.80
C ARG A 222 2.27 -9.57 -8.65
N PHE A 223 1.85 -10.58 -7.95
CA PHE A 223 0.46 -10.78 -7.58
C PHE A 223 0.36 -10.76 -6.06
N THR A 224 -0.50 -9.91 -5.53
CA THR A 224 -0.73 -9.80 -4.09
C THR A 224 -2.21 -10.00 -3.81
N LEU A 225 -2.54 -11.03 -3.06
CA LEU A 225 -3.86 -11.19 -2.44
C LEU A 225 -3.86 -10.47 -1.11
N LEU A 226 -4.94 -9.80 -0.75
CA LEU A 226 -5.02 -9.11 0.52
C LEU A 226 -6.42 -9.12 1.12
N ALA A 227 -6.48 -9.01 2.44
CA ALA A 227 -7.64 -8.71 3.23
C ALA A 227 -7.44 -7.35 3.91
N THR A 228 -8.44 -6.49 3.88
CA THR A 228 -8.34 -5.13 4.40
C THR A 228 -9.70 -4.61 4.83
N ASN A 229 -9.73 -3.72 5.81
CA ASN A 229 -10.91 -2.92 6.11
C ASN A 229 -10.91 -1.56 5.38
N VAL A 230 -9.93 -1.31 4.50
CA VAL A 230 -9.79 -0.09 3.70
C VAL A 230 -9.92 -0.42 2.22
N GLN A 231 -10.87 0.18 1.53
CA GLN A 231 -11.10 -0.04 0.10
C GLN A 231 -10.43 1.01 -0.78
N GLY A 232 -10.10 2.17 -0.23
CA GLY A 232 -9.31 3.19 -0.91
C GLY A 232 -7.91 2.68 -1.26
N THR A 233 -7.33 3.23 -2.32
CA THR A 233 -6.02 2.80 -2.86
C THR A 233 -5.07 3.96 -3.11
N THR A 234 -5.47 5.17 -2.77
CA THR A 234 -4.66 6.40 -2.88
C THR A 234 -4.32 6.95 -1.50
N ALA A 235 -3.26 7.76 -1.39
CA ALA A 235 -2.78 8.26 -0.11
C ALA A 235 -3.86 8.98 0.70
N HIS A 236 -4.61 9.90 0.07
CA HIS A 236 -5.66 10.64 0.76
C HIS A 236 -6.85 9.77 1.16
N GLN A 237 -7.17 8.71 0.40
CA GLN A 237 -8.22 7.75 0.72
C GLN A 237 -7.82 6.84 1.89
N VAL A 238 -6.59 6.36 1.88
CA VAL A 238 -6.09 5.38 2.87
C VAL A 238 -5.68 6.08 4.17
N LEU A 239 -4.89 7.14 4.09
CA LEU A 239 -4.32 7.84 5.23
C LEU A 239 -5.18 9.03 5.69
N GLY A 240 -5.95 9.62 4.79
CA GLY A 240 -6.95 10.64 5.11
C GLY A 240 -8.24 10.07 5.68
N GLY A 241 -8.47 8.78 5.51
CA GLY A 241 -9.67 8.10 6.01
C GLY A 241 -10.96 8.48 5.29
N ASP A 242 -10.88 8.87 4.02
CA ASP A 242 -11.85 9.77 3.42
C ASP A 242 -12.53 9.28 2.13
N SER A 243 -12.44 8.01 1.84
CA SER A 243 -13.13 7.45 0.68
C SER A 243 -14.53 6.92 1.04
N ALA A 244 -15.40 6.75 0.04
CA ALA A 244 -16.60 5.94 0.18
C ALA A 244 -16.26 4.50 0.63
N GLY A 245 -15.01 4.07 0.37
CA GLY A 245 -14.39 2.86 0.87
C GLY A 245 -13.43 3.10 2.04
N GLY A 246 -13.64 4.13 2.86
CA GLY A 246 -12.82 4.42 4.05
C GLY A 246 -12.73 3.27 5.02
N PRO A 247 -11.88 3.37 6.04
CA PRO A 247 -11.73 2.32 7.04
C PRO A 247 -13.10 1.97 7.64
N ARG A 248 -13.46 0.71 7.53
CA ARG A 248 -14.63 0.12 8.18
C ARG A 248 -14.25 -0.36 9.56
N SER A 249 -15.25 -0.71 10.38
CA SER A 249 -14.98 -1.35 11.67
C SER A 249 -13.98 -2.50 11.52
N PRO A 250 -13.06 -2.70 12.47
CA PRO A 250 -12.00 -3.71 12.36
C PRO A 250 -12.46 -5.14 12.07
N GLY A 251 -13.71 -5.47 12.34
CA GLY A 251 -14.32 -6.77 12.01
C GLY A 251 -14.89 -6.88 10.59
N GLN A 252 -14.86 -5.82 9.79
CA GLN A 252 -15.43 -5.77 8.45
C GLN A 252 -14.34 -5.82 7.38
N TRP A 253 -13.70 -6.95 7.22
CA TRP A 253 -12.66 -7.17 6.23
C TRP A 253 -13.26 -7.45 4.85
N ALA A 254 -12.70 -6.81 3.84
CA ALA A 254 -12.95 -7.10 2.44
C ALA A 254 -11.71 -7.71 1.79
N LEU A 255 -11.91 -8.53 0.79
CA LEU A 255 -10.82 -9.07 -0.01
C LEU A 255 -10.42 -8.07 -1.09
N GLY A 256 -9.21 -8.25 -1.61
CA GLY A 256 -8.70 -7.50 -2.73
C GLY A 256 -7.45 -8.14 -3.31
N PHE A 257 -6.97 -7.56 -4.41
CA PHE A 257 -5.70 -7.96 -4.98
C PHE A 257 -5.00 -6.80 -5.68
N ASN A 258 -3.69 -6.90 -5.78
CA ASN A 258 -2.85 -6.04 -6.62
C ASN A 258 -2.12 -6.94 -7.63
N LEU A 259 -2.16 -6.56 -8.88
CA LEU A 259 -1.38 -7.15 -9.96
C LEU A 259 -0.44 -6.09 -10.54
N VAL A 260 0.83 -6.41 -10.63
CA VAL A 260 1.84 -5.54 -11.24
C VAL A 260 2.58 -6.31 -12.31
N ARG A 261 2.79 -5.68 -13.46
CA ARG A 261 3.70 -6.14 -14.50
C ARG A 261 4.79 -5.09 -14.69
N ILE A 262 6.04 -5.51 -14.52
CA ILE A 262 7.24 -4.73 -14.84
C ILE A 262 7.80 -5.28 -16.16
N PHE A 263 8.18 -4.42 -17.09
CA PHE A 263 8.66 -4.79 -18.43
C PHE A 263 10.17 -4.62 -18.58
#